data_dca884a57c4c4ba11bccb363db0998ee
#
_entry.id   dca884a57c4c4ba11bccb363db0998ee
#
_cell.length_a   1.000
_cell.length_b   1.000
_cell.length_c   1.000
_cell.angle_alpha   90.00
_cell.angle_beta   90.00
_cell.angle_gamma   90.00
#
_symmetry.space_group_name_H-M   'P 1'
#
loop_
_entity.id
_entity.type
_entity.pdbx_description
1 polymer ?
#
loop_
_entity_poly.entity_id
_entity_poly.type
_entity_poly.pdbx_seq_one_letter_code
_entity_poly.pdbx_strand_id
1 'polypeptide(L)'
;MPKSIVRTYSQYTKEALTLLSGLIRAARIERKLSTQEVAERAGISRSMLQRIEKADPKCEIGAVFEVASIVGVPLFNAELSSPKLANNIKRTEEKLALLPQRARKPQKAVDDDF
;
A
#
# COMPACT_ATOMS: atom_id res chain seq x y z
N MET A 1 -25.15 6.04 17.66
CA MET A 1 -24.00 5.24 17.24
C MET A 1 -23.80 5.36 15.76
N PRO A 2 -22.61 5.79 15.31
CA PRO A 2 -22.40 5.92 13.87
C PRO A 2 -22.39 4.53 13.22
N LYS A 3 -22.97 4.46 12.06
CA LYS A 3 -22.96 3.22 11.29
C LYS A 3 -21.61 3.10 10.57
N SER A 4 -21.09 1.88 10.53
CA SER A 4 -19.93 1.61 9.71
C SER A 4 -20.27 1.83 8.25
N ILE A 5 -19.39 2.50 7.54
CA ILE A 5 -19.52 2.66 6.10
C ILE A 5 -19.05 1.36 5.45
N VAL A 6 -19.95 0.72 4.73
CA VAL A 6 -19.58 -0.46 3.95
C VAL A 6 -19.14 0.02 2.59
N ARG A 7 -17.86 -0.20 2.26
CA ARG A 7 -17.32 0.19 0.98
C ARG A 7 -17.26 -1.01 0.05
N THR A 8 -17.65 -0.76 -1.18
CA THR A 8 -17.51 -1.77 -2.23
C THR A 8 -16.25 -1.44 -3.03
N TYR A 9 -15.28 -2.34 -2.99
CA TYR A 9 -14.04 -2.17 -3.73
C TYR A 9 -14.12 -2.90 -5.06
N SER A 10 -13.40 -2.35 -6.04
CA SER A 10 -13.31 -3.00 -7.35
C SER A 10 -12.61 -4.34 -7.23
N GLN A 11 -12.81 -5.19 -8.23
CA GLN A 11 -12.14 -6.48 -8.29
C GLN A 11 -10.61 -6.29 -8.33
N TYR A 12 -10.15 -5.29 -9.04
CA TYR A 12 -8.73 -4.97 -9.09
C TYR A 12 -8.14 -4.71 -7.70
N THR A 13 -8.83 -3.88 -6.90
CA THR A 13 -8.38 -3.56 -5.53
C THR A 13 -8.37 -4.81 -4.65
N LYS A 14 -9.41 -5.63 -4.75
CA LYS A 14 -9.48 -6.87 -3.97
C LYS A 14 -8.34 -7.82 -4.32
N GLU A 15 -8.03 -7.96 -5.59
CA GLU A 15 -6.95 -8.82 -6.04
C GLU A 15 -5.59 -8.30 -5.59
N ALA A 16 -5.38 -6.99 -5.66
CA ALA A 16 -4.13 -6.38 -5.21
C ALA A 16 -3.91 -6.61 -3.70
N LEU A 17 -4.97 -6.42 -2.91
CA LEU A 17 -4.91 -6.68 -1.47
C LEU A 17 -4.61 -8.15 -1.17
N THR A 18 -5.29 -9.04 -1.87
CA THR A 18 -5.12 -10.49 -1.70
C THR A 18 -3.70 -10.90 -2.03
N LEU A 19 -3.17 -10.38 -3.14
CA LEU A 19 -1.80 -10.70 -3.54
C LEU A 19 -0.78 -10.20 -2.51
N LEU A 20 -0.90 -8.94 -2.11
CA LEU A 20 0.06 -8.37 -1.14
C LEU A 20 0.01 -9.15 0.18
N SER A 21 -1.18 -9.43 0.68
CA SER A 21 -1.35 -10.18 1.92
C SER A 21 -0.78 -11.59 1.81
N GLY A 22 -0.97 -12.24 0.68
CA GLY A 22 -0.41 -13.57 0.42
C GLY A 22 1.11 -13.55 0.38
N LEU A 23 1.68 -12.54 -0.28
CA LEU A 23 3.14 -12.39 -0.34
C LEU A 23 3.73 -12.15 1.05
N ILE A 24 3.08 -11.32 1.86
CA ILE A 24 3.51 -11.05 3.23
C ILE A 24 3.48 -12.34 4.05
N ARG A 25 2.37 -13.06 3.99
CA ARG A 25 2.22 -14.29 4.76
C ARG A 25 3.23 -15.35 4.33
N ALA A 26 3.40 -15.54 3.03
CA ALA A 26 4.36 -16.50 2.50
C ALA A 26 5.79 -16.15 2.97
N ALA A 27 6.18 -14.88 2.84
CA ALA A 27 7.51 -14.44 3.25
C ALA A 27 7.73 -14.63 4.75
N ARG A 28 6.71 -14.35 5.56
CA ARG A 28 6.81 -14.57 7.01
C ARG A 28 7.08 -16.03 7.33
N ILE A 29 6.28 -16.91 6.70
CA ILE A 29 6.40 -18.36 6.93
C ILE A 29 7.77 -18.88 6.46
N GLU A 30 8.21 -18.46 5.28
CA GLU A 30 9.50 -18.84 4.74
C GLU A 30 10.65 -18.44 5.64
N ARG A 31 10.52 -17.31 6.32
CA ARG A 31 11.53 -16.83 7.26
C ARG A 31 11.35 -17.41 8.65
N LYS A 32 10.38 -18.29 8.83
CA LYS A 32 10.11 -18.98 10.10
C LYS A 32 9.83 -17.99 11.23
N LEU A 33 9.15 -16.88 10.89
CA LEU A 33 8.75 -15.90 11.89
C LEU A 33 7.31 -16.17 12.32
N SER A 34 7.08 -16.06 13.63
CA SER A 34 5.72 -16.17 14.15
C SER A 34 4.96 -14.86 13.93
N THR A 35 3.64 -14.92 14.01
CA THR A 35 2.82 -13.71 13.94
C THR A 35 3.18 -12.77 15.08
N GLN A 36 3.44 -13.30 16.27
CA GLN A 36 3.83 -12.49 17.42
C GLN A 36 5.13 -11.74 17.18
N GLU A 37 6.14 -12.42 16.61
CA GLU A 37 7.42 -11.79 16.34
C GLU A 37 7.29 -10.63 15.35
N VAL A 38 6.54 -10.83 14.29
CA VAL A 38 6.36 -9.79 13.26
C VAL A 38 5.55 -8.63 13.83
N ALA A 39 4.49 -8.93 14.58
CA ALA A 39 3.68 -7.88 15.19
C ALA A 39 4.52 -7.02 16.14
N GLU A 40 5.35 -7.64 16.95
CA GLU A 40 6.23 -6.90 17.87
C GLU A 40 7.20 -6.01 17.12
N ARG A 41 7.82 -6.52 16.07
CA ARG A 41 8.77 -5.74 15.27
C ARG A 41 8.08 -4.56 14.56
N ALA A 42 6.85 -4.76 14.13
CA ALA A 42 6.10 -3.72 13.44
C ALA A 42 5.42 -2.73 14.40
N GLY A 43 5.44 -3.03 15.70
CA GLY A 43 4.78 -2.18 16.69
C GLY A 43 3.27 -2.21 16.59
N ILE A 44 2.70 -3.33 16.18
CA ILE A 44 1.25 -3.50 16.04
C ILE A 44 0.79 -4.70 16.86
N SER A 45 -0.52 -4.80 17.06
CA SER A 45 -1.09 -5.95 17.74
C SER A 45 -1.05 -7.19 16.83
N ARG A 46 -1.06 -8.36 17.44
CA ARG A 46 -1.16 -9.60 16.69
C ARG A 46 -2.46 -9.66 15.89
N SER A 47 -3.53 -9.12 16.46
CA SER A 47 -4.81 -9.03 15.79
C SER A 47 -4.73 -8.20 14.51
N MET A 48 -4.04 -7.06 14.57
CA MET A 48 -3.82 -6.22 13.39
C MET A 48 -3.04 -6.99 12.33
N LEU A 49 -1.98 -7.69 12.72
CA LEU A 49 -1.20 -8.48 11.77
C LEU A 49 -2.06 -9.56 11.11
N GLN A 50 -2.90 -10.24 11.88
CA GLN A 50 -3.80 -11.24 11.30
C GLN A 50 -4.75 -10.63 10.28
N ARG A 51 -5.25 -9.43 10.54
CA ARG A 51 -6.11 -8.73 9.59
C ARG A 51 -5.35 -8.37 8.31
N ILE A 52 -4.10 -7.93 8.45
CA ILE A 52 -3.24 -7.63 7.29
C ILE A 52 -3.07 -8.90 6.45
N GLU A 53 -2.80 -10.03 7.07
CA GLU A 53 -2.59 -11.28 6.34
C GLU A 53 -3.87 -11.85 5.74
N LYS A 54 -5.04 -11.35 6.16
CA LYS A 54 -6.33 -11.74 5.59
C LYS A 54 -6.86 -10.74 4.58
N ALA A 55 -6.02 -9.81 4.16
CA ALA A 55 -6.37 -8.81 3.15
C ALA A 55 -7.51 -7.88 3.58
N ASP A 56 -7.57 -7.56 4.87
CA ASP A 56 -8.57 -6.62 5.38
C ASP A 56 -8.25 -5.22 4.82
N PRO A 57 -9.17 -4.62 4.05
CA PRO A 57 -8.91 -3.34 3.42
C PRO A 57 -8.90 -2.16 4.37
N LYS A 58 -9.29 -2.36 5.62
CA LYS A 58 -9.36 -1.29 6.62
C LYS A 58 -8.08 -1.12 7.42
N CYS A 59 -7.03 -1.86 7.10
CA CYS A 59 -5.76 -1.72 7.79
C CYS A 59 -5.06 -0.44 7.35
N GLU A 60 -4.34 0.18 8.27
CA GLU A 60 -3.54 1.36 7.95
C GLU A 60 -2.45 0.98 6.95
N ILE A 61 -2.31 1.78 5.90
CA ILE A 61 -1.36 1.48 4.84
C ILE A 61 0.09 1.47 5.36
N GLY A 62 0.41 2.38 6.30
CA GLY A 62 1.75 2.41 6.86
C GLY A 62 2.09 1.13 7.60
N ALA A 63 1.14 0.59 8.36
CA ALA A 63 1.34 -0.68 9.07
C ALA A 63 1.56 -1.83 8.09
N VAL A 64 0.79 -1.86 7.01
CA VAL A 64 0.93 -2.89 5.97
C VAL A 64 2.32 -2.83 5.34
N PHE A 65 2.77 -1.63 4.99
CA PHE A 65 4.09 -1.44 4.38
C PHE A 65 5.21 -1.80 5.35
N GLU A 66 5.05 -1.48 6.63
CA GLU A 66 6.06 -1.84 7.62
C GLU A 66 6.19 -3.35 7.75
N VAL A 67 5.06 -4.06 7.81
CA VAL A 67 5.07 -5.52 7.86
C VAL A 67 5.74 -6.09 6.62
N ALA A 68 5.41 -5.57 5.44
CA ALA A 68 6.04 -6.02 4.19
C ALA A 68 7.55 -5.83 4.25
N SER A 69 8.00 -4.70 4.77
CA SER A 69 9.43 -4.41 4.94
C SER A 69 10.09 -5.43 5.86
N ILE A 70 9.48 -5.70 7.01
CA ILE A 70 10.04 -6.63 8.00
C ILE A 70 10.20 -8.04 7.44
N VAL A 71 9.22 -8.51 6.68
CA VAL A 71 9.29 -9.86 6.10
C VAL A 71 10.02 -9.90 4.77
N GLY A 72 10.45 -8.74 4.24
CA GLY A 72 11.27 -8.67 3.04
C GLY A 72 10.51 -8.71 1.74
N VAL A 73 9.25 -8.27 1.73
CA VAL A 73 8.47 -8.14 0.50
C VAL A 73 8.78 -6.79 -0.13
N PRO A 74 9.36 -6.75 -1.34
CA PRO A 74 9.65 -5.47 -1.99
C PRO A 74 8.38 -4.74 -2.36
N LEU A 75 8.38 -3.42 -2.16
CA LEU A 75 7.27 -2.56 -2.55
C LEU A 75 7.68 -1.82 -3.82
N PHE A 76 6.78 -1.73 -4.78
CA PHE A 76 7.03 -1.04 -6.06
C PHE A 76 8.26 -1.60 -6.77
N ASN A 77 8.48 -2.92 -6.66
CA ASN A 77 9.65 -3.60 -7.23
C ASN A 77 10.98 -3.04 -6.73
N ALA A 78 11.00 -2.45 -5.54
CA ALA A 78 12.21 -1.86 -4.97
C ALA A 78 12.68 -2.67 -3.78
N GLU A 79 13.85 -3.28 -3.91
CA GLU A 79 14.49 -4.01 -2.81
C GLU A 79 14.79 -3.08 -1.65
N LEU A 80 14.78 -3.62 -0.43
CA LEU A 80 15.00 -2.82 0.78
C LEU A 80 16.33 -2.07 0.77
N SER A 81 17.38 -2.69 0.25
CA SER A 81 18.73 -2.09 0.22
C SER A 81 18.99 -1.25 -1.03
N SER A 82 18.03 -1.18 -1.93
CA SER A 82 18.18 -0.51 -3.21
C SER A 82 17.78 0.97 -3.09
N PRO A 83 18.43 1.88 -3.83
CA PRO A 83 18.02 3.28 -3.87
C PRO A 83 16.79 3.53 -4.75
N LYS A 84 16.14 2.48 -5.23
CA LYS A 84 15.09 2.59 -6.24
C LYS A 84 13.90 3.42 -5.76
N LEU A 85 13.46 3.25 -4.51
CA LEU A 85 12.35 4.05 -3.98
C LEU A 85 12.74 5.53 -3.93
N ALA A 86 13.92 5.85 -3.39
CA ALA A 86 14.38 7.23 -3.32
C ALA A 86 14.50 7.85 -4.71
N ASN A 87 15.02 7.09 -5.67
CA ASN A 87 15.14 7.57 -7.05
C ASN A 87 13.77 7.80 -7.69
N ASN A 88 12.83 6.93 -7.43
CA ASN A 88 11.47 7.09 -7.95
C ASN A 88 10.74 8.25 -7.30
N ILE A 89 10.97 8.49 -6.01
CA ILE A 89 10.43 9.66 -5.32
C ILE A 89 10.96 10.93 -5.97
N LYS A 90 12.25 10.98 -6.22
CA LYS A 90 12.88 12.16 -6.85
C LYS A 90 12.27 12.45 -8.22
N ARG A 91 12.12 11.42 -9.06
CA ARG A 91 11.49 11.59 -10.37
C ARG A 91 10.06 12.07 -10.27
N THR A 92 9.32 11.54 -9.30
CA THR A 92 7.92 11.93 -9.07
C THR A 92 7.84 13.39 -8.65
N GLU A 93 8.74 13.81 -7.75
CA GLU A 93 8.79 15.19 -7.30
C GLU A 93 9.14 16.15 -8.45
N GLU A 94 10.07 15.74 -9.31
CA GLU A 94 10.41 16.53 -10.50
C GLU A 94 9.21 16.67 -11.43
N LYS A 95 8.47 15.59 -11.63
CA LYS A 95 7.27 15.62 -12.44
C LYS A 95 6.20 16.53 -11.82
N LEU A 96 6.00 16.42 -10.51
CA LEU A 96 5.00 17.24 -9.82
C LEU A 96 5.34 18.73 -9.94
N ALA A 97 6.63 19.09 -9.92
CA ALA A 97 7.05 20.47 -10.05
C ALA A 97 6.69 21.06 -11.41
N LEU A 98 6.56 20.22 -12.43
CA LEU A 98 6.21 20.66 -13.78
C LEU A 98 4.71 20.66 -14.05
N LEU A 99 3.92 20.06 -13.16
CA LEU A 99 2.48 19.98 -13.34
C LEU A 99 1.80 21.20 -12.70
N PRO A 100 0.61 21.58 -13.19
CA PRO A 100 -0.18 22.64 -12.54
C PRO A 100 -0.48 22.23 -11.11
N GLN A 101 -0.44 23.17 -10.16
CA GLN A 101 -0.75 22.88 -8.77
C GLN A 101 -2.20 22.44 -8.58
N ARG A 102 -3.08 22.84 -9.47
CA ARG A 102 -4.46 22.41 -9.46
C ARG A 102 -4.76 21.67 -10.75
N ALA A 103 -5.44 20.56 -10.61
CA ALA A 103 -5.99 19.89 -11.78
C ALA A 103 -7.09 20.76 -12.36
N ARG A 104 -7.01 21.04 -13.66
CA ARG A 104 -8.04 21.76 -14.38
C ARG A 104 -8.59 20.88 -15.47
N LYS A 105 -9.93 20.85 -15.56
CA LYS A 105 -10.54 20.21 -16.70
C LYS A 105 -10.37 21.13 -17.91
N PRO A 106 -10.13 20.59 -19.11
CA PRO A 106 -10.08 21.41 -20.31
C PRO A 106 -11.40 22.15 -20.47
N GLN A 107 -11.32 23.42 -20.79
CA GLN A 107 -12.53 24.16 -21.12
C GLN A 107 -13.05 23.68 -22.45
N LYS A 108 -14.37 23.54 -22.52
CA LYS A 108 -14.99 23.32 -23.81
C LYS A 108 -14.91 24.61 -24.61
N ALA A 109 -14.48 24.54 -25.76
CA ALA A 109 -14.36 25.71 -26.58
C ALA A 109 -15.72 26.13 -27.02
N VAL A 110 -15.62 26.09 -26.65
CA VAL A 110 -16.01 26.08 -26.49
C VAL A 110 -16.44 25.41 -26.45
N ASP A 111 -16.02 24.42 -26.00
CA ASP A 111 -16.08 23.59 -25.60
C ASP A 111 -16.09 22.83 -25.14
N ASP A 112 -16.49 22.75 -25.86
CA ASP A 112 -16.51 22.01 -25.24
C ASP A 112 -16.30 21.08 -24.82
N ASP A 113 -16.32 20.88 -25.33
CA ASP A 113 -15.98 20.07 -24.74
C ASP A 113 -15.43 19.42 -24.28
N PHE A 114 -15.34 19.61 -24.49
CA PHE A 114 -14.75 19.16 -23.74
C PHE A 114 -14.97 19.02 -23.31
#